data_ad2d84d3e724fb898f16b241bbe19260
#
_entry.id   ad2d84d3e724fb898f16b241bbe19260
#
_cell.length_a   1.000
_cell.length_b   1.000
_cell.length_c   1.000
_cell.angle_alpha   90.00
_cell.angle_beta   90.00
_cell.angle_gamma   90.00
#
_symmetry.space_group_name_H-M   'P 1'
#
loop_
_entity.id
_entity.type
_entity.pdbx_description
1 polymer ?
#
loop_
_entity_poly.entity_id
_entity_poly.type
_entity_poly.pdbx_seq_one_letter_code
_entity_poly.pdbx_strand_id
1 'polypeptide(L)'
;MTLVSFFTYTARTLSKERKEGSLAFWHSMPISDSKAIAVKLVFALVIIPIIASFLLLFADLTVWFVGQWFVPQSLLTDYSVNLVALGQHYGEFISTMAAMSLALLPVACIIFFISQFNEHPLITIFVIILLIKIMGSIVFNSTVIGDWISQVNNLSINILMSDHPWGTLMAIGSPTLMGLLIIAVTFFVLTVRFRAGK
;
A
#
# COMPACT_ATOMS: atom_id res chain seq x y z
N MET A 1 2.53 -7.05 -8.89
CA MET A 1 1.58 -6.15 -9.59
C MET A 1 0.85 -5.21 -8.63
N THR A 2 0.33 -5.66 -7.51
CA THR A 2 -0.47 -4.86 -6.56
C THR A 2 0.24 -3.60 -6.06
N LEU A 3 1.51 -3.70 -5.65
CA LEU A 3 2.30 -2.53 -5.21
C LEU A 3 2.46 -1.47 -6.29
N VAL A 4 2.74 -1.88 -7.52
CA VAL A 4 2.89 -0.95 -8.65
C VAL A 4 1.58 -0.20 -8.92
N SER A 5 0.45 -0.92 -8.92
CA SER A 5 -0.88 -0.33 -9.08
C SER A 5 -1.20 0.63 -7.94
N PHE A 6 -0.90 0.25 -6.70
CA PHE A 6 -1.08 1.10 -5.52
C PHE A 6 -0.29 2.40 -5.63
N PHE A 7 1.02 2.34 -5.89
CA PHE A 7 1.85 3.54 -6.00
C PHE A 7 1.47 4.42 -7.20
N THR A 8 1.12 3.81 -8.34
CA THR A 8 0.69 4.55 -9.51
C THR A 8 -0.63 5.27 -9.26
N TYR A 9 -1.59 4.59 -8.65
CA TYR A 9 -2.88 5.17 -8.32
C TYR A 9 -2.75 6.31 -7.31
N THR A 10 -2.08 6.08 -6.18
CA THR A 10 -1.93 7.09 -5.12
C THR A 10 -1.18 8.33 -5.59
N ALA A 11 -0.13 8.14 -6.42
CA ALA A 11 0.66 9.25 -6.95
C ALA A 11 -0.11 10.11 -7.96
N ARG A 12 -0.94 9.49 -8.81
CA ARG A 12 -1.60 10.19 -9.93
C ARG A 12 -2.96 10.76 -9.58
N THR A 13 -3.68 10.18 -8.63
CA THR A 13 -5.10 10.49 -8.39
C THR A 13 -5.34 11.97 -8.08
N LEU A 14 -4.61 12.57 -7.13
CA LEU A 14 -4.82 13.98 -6.76
C LEU A 14 -4.10 14.95 -7.70
N SER A 15 -2.93 14.59 -8.22
CA SER A 15 -2.21 15.43 -9.19
C SER A 15 -2.99 15.55 -10.51
N LYS A 16 -3.66 14.48 -10.94
CA LYS A 16 -4.48 14.47 -12.16
C LYS A 16 -5.71 15.37 -12.00
N GLU A 17 -6.43 15.28 -10.88
CA GLU A 17 -7.58 16.15 -10.59
C GLU A 17 -7.22 17.65 -10.66
N ARG A 18 -6.03 18.01 -10.16
CA ARG A 18 -5.57 19.37 -10.21
C ARG A 18 -5.27 19.83 -11.65
N LYS A 19 -4.63 18.97 -12.47
CA LYS A 19 -4.29 19.27 -13.86
C LYS A 19 -5.52 19.41 -14.75
N GLU A 20 -6.53 18.56 -14.54
CA GLU A 20 -7.76 18.55 -15.33
C GLU A 20 -8.77 19.62 -14.90
N GLY A 21 -8.48 20.40 -13.85
CA GLY A 21 -9.39 21.43 -13.34
C GLY A 21 -10.67 20.85 -12.71
N SER A 22 -10.72 19.52 -12.51
CA SER A 22 -11.90 18.84 -11.97
C SER A 22 -12.16 19.15 -10.49
N LEU A 23 -11.25 19.84 -9.81
CA LEU A 23 -11.46 20.32 -8.44
C LEU A 23 -12.69 21.21 -8.32
N ALA A 24 -12.90 22.13 -9.28
CA ALA A 24 -14.08 23.00 -9.30
C ALA A 24 -15.39 22.19 -9.40
N PHE A 25 -15.39 21.12 -10.18
CA PHE A 25 -16.53 20.20 -10.29
C PHE A 25 -16.78 19.46 -8.96
N TRP A 26 -15.74 18.99 -8.28
CA TRP A 26 -15.90 18.34 -6.97
C TRP A 26 -16.42 19.30 -5.89
N HIS A 27 -16.00 20.57 -5.91
CA HIS A 27 -16.53 21.59 -4.98
C HIS A 27 -17.99 21.97 -5.25
N SER A 28 -18.51 21.73 -6.45
CA SER A 28 -19.94 21.93 -6.76
C SER A 28 -20.84 20.79 -6.24
N MET A 29 -20.25 19.64 -5.87
CA MET A 29 -20.98 18.52 -5.30
C MET A 29 -21.14 18.67 -3.77
N PRO A 30 -22.26 18.22 -3.17
CA PRO A 30 -22.48 18.28 -1.73
C PRO A 30 -21.72 17.17 -0.98
N ILE A 31 -20.46 16.93 -1.36
CA ILE A 31 -19.58 15.90 -0.78
C ILE A 31 -18.41 16.60 -0.06
N SER A 32 -18.21 16.29 1.23
CA SER A 32 -17.09 16.84 1.97
C SER A 32 -15.75 16.30 1.43
N ASP A 33 -14.71 17.16 1.40
CA ASP A 33 -13.36 16.79 0.94
C ASP A 33 -12.78 15.60 1.70
N SER A 34 -13.09 15.46 2.98
CA SER A 34 -12.69 14.31 3.78
C SER A 34 -13.24 12.99 3.23
N LYS A 35 -14.54 12.97 2.83
CA LYS A 35 -15.14 11.79 2.21
C LYS A 35 -14.50 11.47 0.87
N ALA A 36 -14.26 12.49 0.04
CA ALA A 36 -13.62 12.31 -1.26
C ALA A 36 -12.21 11.69 -1.14
N ILE A 37 -11.40 12.15 -0.17
CA ILE A 37 -10.06 11.60 0.07
C ILE A 37 -10.15 10.21 0.70
N ALA A 38 -11.07 9.99 1.65
CA ALA A 38 -11.28 8.69 2.28
C ALA A 38 -11.66 7.61 1.26
N VAL A 39 -12.56 7.90 0.32
CA VAL A 39 -12.94 6.98 -0.76
C VAL A 39 -11.73 6.59 -1.62
N LYS A 40 -10.85 7.54 -1.94
CA LYS A 40 -9.63 7.27 -2.70
C LYS A 40 -8.64 6.41 -1.90
N LEU A 41 -8.55 6.65 -0.59
CA LEU A 41 -7.72 5.84 0.30
C LEU A 41 -8.25 4.40 0.36
N VAL A 42 -9.56 4.22 0.52
CA VAL A 42 -10.22 2.91 0.49
C VAL A 42 -9.99 2.23 -0.86
N PHE A 43 -10.09 2.97 -1.96
CA PHE A 43 -9.81 2.41 -3.28
C PHE A 43 -8.36 1.88 -3.37
N ALA A 44 -7.39 2.66 -2.90
CA ALA A 44 -5.98 2.27 -2.93
C ALA A 44 -5.67 1.06 -2.04
N LEU A 45 -6.22 1.02 -0.81
CA LEU A 45 -5.85 0.04 0.22
C LEU A 45 -6.78 -1.18 0.29
N VAL A 46 -7.98 -1.10 -0.28
CA VAL A 46 -8.97 -2.18 -0.21
C VAL A 46 -9.33 -2.67 -1.61
N ILE A 47 -9.77 -1.78 -2.51
CA ILE A 47 -10.27 -2.20 -3.82
C ILE A 47 -9.14 -2.77 -4.70
N ILE A 48 -7.97 -2.15 -4.74
CA ILE A 48 -6.81 -2.67 -5.51
C ILE A 48 -6.39 -4.06 -5.03
N PRO A 49 -6.19 -4.33 -3.71
CA PRO A 49 -5.94 -5.67 -3.21
C PRO A 49 -7.06 -6.69 -3.50
N ILE A 50 -8.32 -6.28 -3.42
CA ILE A 50 -9.46 -7.15 -3.76
C ILE A 50 -9.40 -7.55 -5.24
N ILE A 51 -9.18 -6.61 -6.14
CA ILE A 51 -9.04 -6.92 -7.58
C ILE A 51 -7.86 -7.88 -7.80
N ALA A 52 -6.73 -7.65 -7.14
CA ALA A 52 -5.57 -8.52 -7.22
C ALA A 52 -5.87 -9.94 -6.70
N SER A 53 -6.66 -10.07 -5.62
CA SER A 53 -7.04 -11.36 -5.06
C SER A 53 -7.96 -12.14 -6.00
N PHE A 54 -8.89 -11.48 -6.69
CA PHE A 54 -9.70 -12.12 -7.72
C PHE A 54 -8.86 -12.59 -8.90
N LEU A 55 -7.89 -11.79 -9.35
CA LEU A 55 -6.99 -12.19 -10.43
C LEU A 55 -6.12 -13.40 -10.04
N LEU A 56 -5.64 -13.45 -8.79
CA LEU A 56 -4.92 -14.61 -8.27
C LEU A 56 -5.81 -15.85 -8.25
N LEU A 57 -7.01 -15.75 -7.68
CA LEU A 57 -7.96 -16.85 -7.63
C LEU A 57 -8.24 -17.41 -9.02
N PHE A 58 -8.44 -16.52 -9.99
CA PHE A 58 -8.68 -16.94 -11.39
C PHE A 58 -7.45 -17.63 -11.99
N ALA A 59 -6.25 -17.13 -11.72
CA ALA A 59 -5.00 -17.74 -12.15
C ALA A 59 -4.82 -19.13 -11.53
N ASP A 60 -5.01 -19.27 -10.22
CA ASP A 60 -4.88 -20.53 -9.49
C ASP A 60 -5.89 -21.57 -9.98
N LEU A 61 -7.15 -21.18 -10.19
CA LEU A 61 -8.17 -22.07 -10.77
C LEU A 61 -7.80 -22.51 -12.20
N THR A 62 -7.23 -21.61 -13.00
CA THR A 62 -6.80 -21.94 -14.35
C THR A 62 -5.65 -22.95 -14.31
N VAL A 63 -4.65 -22.74 -13.46
CA VAL A 63 -3.53 -23.66 -13.28
C VAL A 63 -4.02 -25.03 -12.78
N TRP A 64 -4.93 -25.06 -11.82
CA TRP A 64 -5.52 -26.28 -11.31
C TRP A 64 -6.28 -27.03 -12.42
N PHE A 65 -7.14 -26.33 -13.16
CA PHE A 65 -7.94 -26.93 -14.25
C PHE A 65 -7.05 -27.51 -15.35
N VAL A 66 -6.08 -26.73 -15.82
CA VAL A 66 -5.12 -27.20 -16.86
C VAL A 66 -4.29 -28.37 -16.33
N GLY A 67 -3.87 -28.31 -15.07
CA GLY A 67 -3.14 -29.38 -14.41
C GLY A 67 -3.89 -30.74 -14.46
N GLN A 68 -5.20 -30.70 -14.19
CA GLN A 68 -6.03 -31.95 -14.24
C GLN A 68 -6.06 -32.63 -15.62
N TRP A 69 -5.88 -31.87 -16.70
CA TRP A 69 -5.96 -32.39 -18.07
C TRP A 69 -4.59 -32.79 -18.64
N PHE A 70 -3.52 -32.13 -18.24
CA PHE A 70 -2.22 -32.26 -18.90
C PHE A 70 -1.12 -32.86 -18.01
N VAL A 71 -1.35 -32.94 -16.68
CA VAL A 71 -0.34 -33.42 -15.73
C VAL A 71 -0.72 -34.78 -15.18
N PRO A 72 0.22 -35.78 -15.14
CA PRO A 72 -0.02 -37.06 -14.50
C PRO A 72 -0.48 -36.91 -13.05
N GLN A 73 -1.45 -37.71 -12.63
CA GLN A 73 -2.04 -37.68 -11.29
C GLN A 73 -0.99 -37.88 -10.18
N SER A 74 0.08 -38.64 -10.43
CA SER A 74 1.18 -38.83 -9.47
C SER A 74 1.87 -37.53 -9.14
N LEU A 75 2.14 -36.68 -10.13
CA LEU A 75 2.76 -35.37 -9.91
C LEU A 75 1.82 -34.40 -9.19
N LEU A 76 0.52 -34.42 -9.50
CA LEU A 76 -0.46 -33.57 -8.81
C LEU A 76 -0.57 -33.91 -7.30
N THR A 77 -0.46 -35.21 -6.95
CA THR A 77 -0.43 -35.64 -5.56
C THR A 77 0.88 -35.29 -4.86
N ASP A 78 2.04 -35.48 -5.55
CA ASP A 78 3.37 -35.16 -5.00
C ASP A 78 3.53 -33.66 -4.68
N TYR A 79 2.97 -32.79 -5.51
CA TYR A 79 2.97 -31.34 -5.30
C TYR A 79 1.74 -30.82 -4.55
N SER A 80 0.89 -31.71 -4.03
CA SER A 80 -0.33 -31.36 -3.29
C SER A 80 -1.26 -30.39 -4.02
N VAL A 81 -1.32 -30.44 -5.36
CA VAL A 81 -2.15 -29.56 -6.18
C VAL A 81 -3.61 -30.00 -6.09
N ASN A 82 -4.30 -29.54 -5.05
CA ASN A 82 -5.70 -29.82 -4.79
C ASN A 82 -6.48 -28.56 -4.44
N LEU A 83 -7.80 -28.63 -4.45
CA LEU A 83 -8.67 -27.47 -4.14
C LEU A 83 -8.48 -26.94 -2.71
N VAL A 84 -8.07 -27.81 -1.78
CA VAL A 84 -7.82 -27.39 -0.38
C VAL A 84 -6.56 -26.54 -0.30
N ALA A 85 -5.48 -26.97 -0.95
CA ALA A 85 -4.23 -26.21 -1.02
C ALA A 85 -4.43 -24.85 -1.73
N LEU A 86 -5.25 -24.83 -2.79
CA LEU A 86 -5.63 -23.60 -3.48
C LEU A 86 -6.40 -22.65 -2.55
N GLY A 87 -7.34 -23.17 -1.76
CA GLY A 87 -8.06 -22.39 -0.75
C GLY A 87 -7.15 -21.82 0.35
N GLN A 88 -6.15 -22.60 0.79
CA GLN A 88 -5.14 -22.16 1.75
C GLN A 88 -4.27 -21.04 1.17
N HIS A 89 -3.72 -21.22 -0.02
CA HIS A 89 -2.93 -20.21 -0.72
C HIS A 89 -3.70 -18.90 -0.92
N TYR A 90 -4.97 -18.99 -1.31
CA TYR A 90 -5.83 -17.81 -1.44
C TYR A 90 -6.07 -17.11 -0.08
N GLY A 91 -6.30 -17.86 0.99
CA GLY A 91 -6.46 -17.32 2.35
C GLY A 91 -5.20 -16.62 2.86
N GLU A 92 -4.03 -17.22 2.63
CA GLU A 92 -2.73 -16.62 2.96
C GLU A 92 -2.50 -15.33 2.18
N PHE A 93 -2.83 -15.31 0.89
CA PHE A 93 -2.72 -14.11 0.07
C PHE A 93 -3.61 -12.97 0.59
N ILE A 94 -4.89 -13.24 0.90
CA ILE A 94 -5.78 -12.21 1.47
C ILE A 94 -5.23 -11.68 2.79
N SER A 95 -4.76 -12.58 3.67
CA SER A 95 -4.14 -12.22 4.94
C SER A 95 -2.93 -11.31 4.76
N THR A 96 -2.05 -11.65 3.83
CA THR A 96 -0.86 -10.86 3.47
C THR A 96 -1.26 -9.49 2.90
N MET A 97 -2.24 -9.43 2.00
CA MET A 97 -2.74 -8.17 1.45
C MET A 97 -3.37 -7.27 2.49
N ALA A 98 -4.09 -7.84 3.47
CA ALA A 98 -4.67 -7.07 4.57
C ALA A 98 -3.59 -6.47 5.48
N ALA A 99 -2.58 -7.25 5.90
CA ALA A 99 -1.45 -6.76 6.69
C ALA A 99 -0.66 -5.67 5.95
N MET A 100 -0.44 -5.87 4.63
CA MET A 100 0.27 -4.94 3.77
C MET A 100 -0.50 -3.63 3.56
N SER A 101 -1.84 -3.68 3.45
CA SER A 101 -2.68 -2.48 3.36
C SER A 101 -2.57 -1.61 4.59
N LEU A 102 -2.50 -2.22 5.80
CA LEU A 102 -2.27 -1.48 7.04
C LEU A 102 -0.88 -0.86 7.09
N ALA A 103 0.15 -1.59 6.66
CA ALA A 103 1.53 -1.08 6.60
C ALA A 103 1.68 0.08 5.60
N LEU A 104 0.95 0.06 4.48
CA LEU A 104 0.99 1.07 3.44
C LEU A 104 0.11 2.30 3.73
N LEU A 105 -0.78 2.23 4.73
CA LEU A 105 -1.69 3.32 5.06
C LEU A 105 -0.97 4.66 5.32
N PRO A 106 0.07 4.76 6.17
CA PRO A 106 0.79 6.02 6.39
C PRO A 106 1.48 6.51 5.11
N VAL A 107 2.04 5.60 4.31
CA VAL A 107 2.69 5.92 3.05
C VAL A 107 1.67 6.51 2.06
N ALA A 108 0.47 5.92 1.95
CA ALA A 108 -0.60 6.43 1.10
C ALA A 108 -0.99 7.86 1.50
N CYS A 109 -1.14 8.14 2.80
CA CYS A 109 -1.49 9.47 3.30
C CYS A 109 -0.40 10.51 2.97
N ILE A 110 0.87 10.15 3.11
CA ILE A 110 2.00 11.02 2.74
C ILE A 110 2.00 11.29 1.23
N ILE A 111 1.83 10.24 0.41
CA ILE A 111 1.78 10.39 -1.06
C ILE A 111 0.63 11.31 -1.45
N PHE A 112 -0.57 11.14 -0.90
CA PHE A 112 -1.72 11.99 -1.17
C PHE A 112 -1.45 13.46 -0.80
N PHE A 113 -0.82 13.71 0.34
CA PHE A 113 -0.44 15.06 0.73
C PHE A 113 0.52 15.69 -0.29
N ILE A 114 1.61 15.01 -0.62
CA ILE A 114 2.64 15.52 -1.53
C ILE A 114 2.09 15.68 -2.96
N SER A 115 1.20 14.78 -3.40
CA SER A 115 0.61 14.85 -4.75
C SER A 115 -0.29 16.08 -4.97
N GLN A 116 -0.70 16.77 -3.91
CA GLN A 116 -1.40 18.05 -4.02
C GLN A 116 -0.48 19.20 -4.46
N PHE A 117 0.81 19.11 -4.20
CA PHE A 117 1.78 20.16 -4.50
C PHE A 117 2.66 19.82 -5.69
N ASN A 118 2.90 18.53 -5.92
CA ASN A 118 3.90 18.07 -6.88
C ASN A 118 3.31 17.09 -7.92
N GLU A 119 3.81 17.18 -9.14
CA GLU A 119 3.40 16.29 -10.23
C GLU A 119 4.05 14.91 -10.13
N HIS A 120 5.21 14.83 -9.46
CA HIS A 120 5.99 13.61 -9.27
C HIS A 120 6.18 13.28 -7.78
N PRO A 121 5.09 12.94 -7.04
CA PRO A 121 5.14 12.77 -5.59
C PRO A 121 6.08 11.64 -5.15
N LEU A 122 6.22 10.56 -5.93
CA LEU A 122 7.12 9.45 -5.60
C LEU A 122 8.58 9.88 -5.63
N ILE A 123 8.99 10.66 -6.63
CA ILE A 123 10.36 11.20 -6.72
C ILE A 123 10.61 12.14 -5.53
N THR A 124 9.65 12.98 -5.21
CA THR A 124 9.75 13.91 -4.07
C THR A 124 9.93 13.19 -2.75
N ILE A 125 9.15 12.13 -2.50
CA ILE A 125 9.29 11.30 -1.30
C ILE A 125 10.67 10.65 -1.25
N PHE A 126 11.13 10.09 -2.37
CA PHE A 126 12.46 9.48 -2.43
C PHE A 126 13.56 10.49 -2.08
N VAL A 127 13.50 11.69 -2.63
CA VAL A 127 14.45 12.78 -2.33
C VAL A 127 14.37 13.20 -0.85
N ILE A 128 13.16 13.35 -0.29
CA ILE A 128 12.97 13.70 1.12
C ILE A 128 13.57 12.63 2.03
N ILE A 129 13.32 11.35 1.78
CA ILE A 129 13.88 10.24 2.56
C ILE A 129 15.41 10.24 2.49
N LEU A 130 15.96 10.46 1.31
CA LEU A 130 17.41 10.53 1.09
C LEU A 130 18.02 11.71 1.87
N LEU A 131 17.40 12.88 1.80
CA LEU A 131 17.86 14.09 2.55
C LEU A 131 17.80 13.84 4.06
N ILE A 132 16.72 13.25 4.58
CA ILE A 132 16.60 12.97 6.03
C ILE A 132 17.71 11.99 6.47
N LYS A 133 18.00 10.96 5.68
CA LYS A 133 19.10 10.01 5.98
C LYS A 133 20.46 10.71 6.00
N ILE A 134 20.74 11.52 4.99
CA ILE A 134 22.01 12.27 4.90
C ILE A 134 22.14 13.25 6.04
N MET A 135 21.11 14.07 6.30
CA MET A 135 21.08 15.04 7.40
C MET A 135 21.24 14.37 8.77
N GLY A 136 20.54 13.23 8.98
CA GLY A 136 20.63 12.45 10.21
C GLY A 136 22.05 11.98 10.47
N SER A 137 22.73 11.48 9.46
CA SER A 137 24.11 10.97 9.59
C SER A 137 25.15 12.09 9.73
N ILE A 138 25.03 13.18 8.97
CA ILE A 138 26.03 14.26 8.95
C ILE A 138 25.83 15.25 10.10
N VAL A 139 24.60 15.69 10.37
CA VAL A 139 24.33 16.76 11.34
C VAL A 139 24.20 16.22 12.76
N PHE A 140 23.47 15.11 12.92
CA PHE A 140 23.17 14.56 14.25
C PHE A 140 24.10 13.40 14.64
N ASN A 141 25.01 12.96 13.75
CA ASN A 141 25.88 11.79 13.94
C ASN A 141 25.10 10.57 14.52
N SER A 142 23.86 10.42 14.13
CA SER A 142 22.91 9.42 14.63
C SER A 142 22.28 8.65 13.48
N THR A 143 22.38 7.32 13.54
CA THR A 143 21.75 6.42 12.58
C THR A 143 20.29 6.09 12.94
N VAL A 144 19.84 6.42 14.17
CA VAL A 144 18.54 6.02 14.73
C VAL A 144 17.37 6.37 13.80
N ILE A 145 17.33 7.62 13.30
CA ILE A 145 16.26 8.05 12.38
C ILE A 145 16.37 7.32 11.05
N GLY A 146 17.59 7.16 10.53
CA GLY A 146 17.84 6.42 9.29
C GLY A 146 17.45 4.95 9.38
N ASP A 147 17.74 4.32 10.51
CA ASP A 147 17.40 2.93 10.79
C ASP A 147 15.90 2.74 10.93
N TRP A 148 15.21 3.64 11.65
CA TRP A 148 13.75 3.66 11.75
C TRP A 148 13.06 3.81 10.38
N ILE A 149 13.53 4.76 9.56
CA ILE A 149 13.01 4.95 8.20
C ILE A 149 13.25 3.70 7.34
N SER A 150 14.43 3.08 7.48
CA SER A 150 14.75 1.84 6.74
C SER A 150 13.85 0.69 7.17
N GLN A 151 13.58 0.55 8.47
CA GLN A 151 12.69 -0.46 9.01
C GLN A 151 11.26 -0.30 8.48
N VAL A 152 10.73 0.94 8.48
CA VAL A 152 9.39 1.25 7.96
C VAL A 152 9.32 1.04 6.44
N ASN A 153 10.34 1.43 5.70
CA ASN A 153 10.38 1.28 4.25
C ASN A 153 10.42 -0.19 3.81
N ASN A 154 11.16 -1.01 4.55
CA ASN A 154 11.28 -2.45 4.26
C ASN A 154 10.10 -3.26 4.80
N LEU A 155 9.23 -2.68 5.63
CA LEU A 155 8.11 -3.38 6.26
C LEU A 155 7.21 -4.07 5.24
N SER A 156 6.81 -3.37 4.19
CA SER A 156 5.91 -3.91 3.16
C SER A 156 6.54 -5.09 2.41
N ILE A 157 7.86 -5.03 2.17
CA ILE A 157 8.61 -6.12 1.52
C ILE A 157 8.74 -7.30 2.48
N ASN A 158 9.06 -7.03 3.74
CA ASN A 158 9.19 -8.07 4.77
C ASN A 158 7.85 -8.80 5.01
N ILE A 159 6.72 -8.08 5.02
CA ILE A 159 5.37 -8.69 5.12
C ILE A 159 5.11 -9.57 3.90
N LEU A 160 5.47 -9.12 2.70
CA LEU A 160 5.24 -9.87 1.46
C LEU A 160 6.07 -11.17 1.40
N MET A 161 7.27 -11.18 2.00
CA MET A 161 8.19 -12.33 2.00
C MET A 161 8.04 -13.23 3.23
N SER A 162 7.14 -12.89 4.14
CA SER A 162 6.97 -13.60 5.41
C SER A 162 5.86 -14.65 5.34
N ASP A 163 6.11 -15.82 5.92
CA ASP A 163 5.08 -16.85 6.13
C ASP A 163 4.03 -16.42 7.18
N HIS A 164 4.38 -15.42 8.01
CA HIS A 164 3.49 -14.89 9.06
C HIS A 164 3.36 -13.37 8.95
N PRO A 165 2.55 -12.85 8.01
CA PRO A 165 2.44 -11.41 7.71
C PRO A 165 2.03 -10.55 8.91
N TRP A 166 1.12 -11.03 9.74
CA TRP A 166 0.69 -10.35 10.97
C TRP A 166 1.78 -10.35 12.06
N GLY A 167 2.52 -11.45 12.18
CA GLY A 167 3.67 -11.54 13.09
C GLY A 167 4.74 -10.52 12.72
N THR A 168 5.05 -10.39 11.44
CA THR A 168 6.00 -9.41 10.91
C THR A 168 5.52 -7.97 11.14
N LEU A 169 4.22 -7.70 10.96
CA LEU A 169 3.64 -6.39 11.24
C LEU A 169 3.75 -6.03 12.73
N MET A 170 3.48 -6.98 13.63
CA MET A 170 3.55 -6.76 15.08
C MET A 170 4.98 -6.73 15.63
N ALA A 171 5.93 -7.38 14.95
CA ALA A 171 7.34 -7.41 15.36
C ALA A 171 8.02 -6.03 15.38
N ILE A 172 7.47 -5.04 14.65
CA ILE A 172 7.96 -3.65 14.68
C ILE A 172 7.76 -3.00 16.07
N GLY A 173 6.87 -3.53 16.86
CA GLY A 173 6.54 -3.01 18.18
C GLY A 173 5.43 -1.97 18.20
N SER A 174 4.70 -1.96 19.30
CA SER A 174 3.54 -1.07 19.49
C SER A 174 3.87 0.43 19.37
N PRO A 175 5.03 0.94 19.86
CA PRO A 175 5.35 2.36 19.74
C PRO A 175 5.50 2.82 18.28
N THR A 176 6.13 1.98 17.44
CA THR A 176 6.33 2.28 16.02
C THR A 176 5.01 2.24 15.25
N LEU A 177 4.15 1.25 15.54
CA LEU A 177 2.81 1.17 14.94
C LEU A 177 1.95 2.38 15.31
N MET A 178 1.96 2.80 16.58
CA MET A 178 1.26 4.01 17.01
C MET A 178 1.81 5.26 16.33
N GLY A 179 3.13 5.39 16.20
CA GLY A 179 3.78 6.45 15.45
C GLY A 179 3.33 6.52 13.99
N LEU A 180 3.27 5.37 13.32
CA LEU A 180 2.79 5.25 11.94
C LEU A 180 1.32 5.65 11.80
N LEU A 181 0.46 5.29 12.75
CA LEU A 181 -0.95 5.70 12.76
C LEU A 181 -1.09 7.21 12.98
N ILE A 182 -0.32 7.80 13.89
CA ILE A 182 -0.30 9.24 14.11
C ILE A 182 0.13 9.98 12.83
N ILE A 183 1.17 9.50 12.16
CA ILE A 183 1.62 10.04 10.87
C ILE A 183 0.49 9.95 9.84
N ALA A 184 -0.17 8.80 9.71
CA ALA A 184 -1.27 8.61 8.78
C ALA A 184 -2.42 9.60 9.02
N VAL A 185 -2.87 9.73 10.27
CA VAL A 185 -3.95 10.66 10.65
C VAL A 185 -3.54 12.11 10.39
N THR A 186 -2.32 12.48 10.77
CA THR A 186 -1.81 13.85 10.59
C THR A 186 -1.78 14.21 9.10
N PHE A 187 -1.20 13.37 8.25
CA PHE A 187 -1.13 13.64 6.81
C PHE A 187 -2.49 13.57 6.14
N PHE A 188 -3.40 12.72 6.61
CA PHE A 188 -4.78 12.71 6.15
C PHE A 188 -5.49 14.04 6.44
N VAL A 189 -5.41 14.53 7.69
CA VAL A 189 -6.01 15.81 8.10
C VAL A 189 -5.40 16.98 7.33
N LEU A 190 -4.07 17.00 7.16
CA LEU A 190 -3.39 18.00 6.35
C LEU A 190 -3.87 17.97 4.90
N THR A 191 -4.00 16.78 4.30
CA THR A 191 -4.51 16.62 2.92
C THR A 191 -5.91 17.22 2.78
N VAL A 192 -6.81 16.96 3.73
CA VAL A 192 -8.17 17.51 3.74
C VAL A 192 -8.16 19.02 3.88
N ARG A 193 -7.41 19.58 4.85
CA ARG A 193 -7.35 21.02 5.09
C ARG A 193 -6.78 21.80 3.91
N PHE A 194 -5.71 21.32 3.31
CA PHE A 194 -5.11 21.98 2.15
C PHE A 194 -5.97 21.88 0.89
N ARG A 195 -6.82 20.88 0.79
CA ARG A 195 -7.81 20.79 -0.30
C ARG A 195 -8.95 21.78 -0.11
N ALA A 196 -9.47 21.91 1.10
CA ALA A 196 -10.55 22.82 1.45
C ALA A 196 -10.17 24.32 1.36
N GLY A 197 -8.87 24.63 1.42
CA GLY A 197 -8.37 26.02 1.34
C GLY A 197 -8.03 26.50 -0.08
N LYS A 198 -8.29 25.69 -1.09
CA LYS A 198 -8.12 26.02 -2.51
C LYS A 198 -9.45 26.17 -3.21
#